data_2fce3da87f4904ca527e00ab6aa5b663
#
_entry.id   2fce3da87f4904ca527e00ab6aa5b663
#
_cell.length_a   1.000
_cell.length_b   1.000
_cell.length_c   1.000
_cell.angle_alpha   90.00
_cell.angle_beta   90.00
_cell.angle_gamma   90.00
#
_symmetry.space_group_name_H-M   'P 1'
#
loop_
_entity.id
_entity.type
_entity.pdbx_description
1 polymer ?
#
loop_
_entity_poly.entity_id
_entity_poly.type
_entity_poly.pdbx_seq_one_letter_code
_entity_poly.pdbx_strand_id
1 'polypeptide(L)'
;VSGARMHLSYIRVGGVSRDLPGGFLEKIRTFVSEFPSRINEYETLLTDNPIWKKRTVGVGIISAEDAIDYGLSGPSLRGSGVNWDIRKSEPYSGYDKYHFTVPLGKNGDVYDRYRVRIEEMHQSNKIVHQALNILPKGDCIARIQNVTLPTKEDVETNMESMISHFKLITDGIHPPKGEVYASVEAPKGELGFYIVSDGSS
;
A
#
# COMPACT_ATOMS: atom_id res chain seq x y z
N VAL A 1 10.11 -12.02 0.67
CA VAL A 1 8.91 -12.73 0.19
C VAL A 1 8.91 -12.88 -1.31
N SER A 2 9.02 -11.79 -2.06
CA SER A 2 8.96 -11.82 -3.53
C SER A 2 10.23 -12.37 -4.18
N GLY A 3 11.39 -12.26 -3.55
CA GLY A 3 12.69 -12.56 -4.14
C GLY A 3 13.13 -11.63 -5.27
N ALA A 4 12.39 -10.56 -5.52
CA ALA A 4 12.65 -9.60 -6.57
C ALA A 4 13.38 -8.36 -6.03
N ARG A 5 14.20 -7.72 -6.89
CA ARG A 5 14.93 -6.51 -6.53
C ARG A 5 14.11 -5.24 -6.78
N MET A 6 13.44 -5.13 -7.92
CA MET A 6 12.70 -3.93 -8.36
C MET A 6 11.26 -4.25 -8.74
N HIS A 7 11.02 -5.20 -9.63
CA HIS A 7 9.68 -5.54 -10.14
C HIS A 7 9.07 -6.66 -9.30
N LEU A 8 8.19 -6.28 -8.38
CA LEU A 8 7.53 -7.21 -7.48
C LEU A 8 6.35 -7.87 -8.19
N SER A 9 6.56 -9.06 -8.72
CA SER A 9 5.49 -9.87 -9.32
C SER A 9 4.79 -10.77 -8.27
N TYR A 10 4.69 -10.30 -7.04
CA TYR A 10 4.14 -11.06 -5.92
C TYR A 10 2.62 -10.94 -5.83
N ILE A 11 2.09 -9.73 -5.98
CA ILE A 11 0.64 -9.49 -6.03
C ILE A 11 0.13 -9.89 -7.41
N ARG A 12 -0.93 -10.71 -7.43
CA ARG A 12 -1.56 -11.26 -8.63
C ARG A 12 -3.06 -11.01 -8.61
N VAL A 13 -3.69 -11.09 -9.76
CA VAL A 13 -5.16 -11.11 -9.81
C VAL A 13 -5.65 -12.32 -9.01
N GLY A 14 -6.51 -12.06 -8.03
CA GLY A 14 -7.05 -13.07 -7.12
C GLY A 14 -6.24 -13.30 -5.83
N GLY A 15 -5.07 -12.65 -5.65
CA GLY A 15 -4.30 -12.81 -4.41
C GLY A 15 -2.80 -12.59 -4.57
N VAL A 16 -2.00 -13.56 -4.13
CA VAL A 16 -0.54 -13.50 -4.19
C VAL A 16 0.04 -14.76 -4.83
N SER A 17 1.23 -14.64 -5.42
CA SER A 17 1.83 -15.71 -6.22
C SER A 17 2.24 -16.96 -5.42
N ARG A 18 2.47 -16.80 -4.13
CA ARG A 18 2.87 -17.88 -3.21
C ARG A 18 2.62 -17.48 -1.76
N ASP A 19 2.46 -18.46 -0.91
CA ASP A 19 2.33 -18.26 0.53
C ASP A 19 3.63 -17.77 1.18
N LEU A 20 3.53 -17.29 2.41
CA LEU A 20 4.66 -16.79 3.18
C LEU A 20 5.66 -17.92 3.49
N PRO A 21 6.97 -17.67 3.33
CA PRO A 21 7.98 -18.67 3.68
C PRO A 21 7.95 -19.02 5.18
N GLY A 22 8.34 -20.23 5.51
CA GLY A 22 8.50 -20.66 6.90
C GLY A 22 9.41 -19.72 7.70
N GLY A 23 9.01 -19.37 8.92
CA GLY A 23 9.75 -18.46 9.83
C GLY A 23 9.68 -16.96 9.42
N PHE A 24 8.97 -16.60 8.35
CA PHE A 24 8.88 -15.21 7.91
C PHE A 24 8.06 -14.34 8.89
N LEU A 25 6.99 -14.88 9.44
CA LEU A 25 6.16 -14.16 10.42
C LEU A 25 6.96 -13.77 11.67
N GLU A 26 7.84 -14.64 12.15
CA GLU A 26 8.71 -14.35 13.30
C GLU A 26 9.69 -13.20 12.97
N LYS A 27 10.25 -13.20 11.77
CA LYS A 27 11.13 -12.11 11.33
C LYS A 27 10.39 -10.77 11.25
N ILE A 28 9.13 -10.77 10.80
CA ILE A 28 8.31 -9.54 10.79
C ILE A 28 8.00 -9.12 12.23
N ARG A 29 7.66 -10.02 13.13
CA ARG A 29 7.42 -9.70 14.55
C ARG A 29 8.62 -9.02 15.17
N THR A 30 9.82 -9.56 14.94
CA THR A 30 11.07 -8.96 15.39
C THR A 30 11.23 -7.55 14.82
N PHE A 31 11.07 -7.39 13.51
CA PHE A 31 11.14 -6.08 12.85
C PHE A 31 10.17 -5.07 13.47
N VAL A 32 8.90 -5.45 13.62
CA VAL A 32 7.84 -4.57 14.18
C VAL A 32 8.16 -4.14 15.61
N SER A 33 8.79 -5.02 16.42
CA SER A 33 9.19 -4.69 17.78
C SER A 33 10.40 -3.74 17.85
N GLU A 34 11.32 -3.84 16.89
CA GLU A 34 12.55 -3.02 16.86
C GLU A 34 12.35 -1.68 16.15
N PHE A 35 11.41 -1.60 15.20
CA PHE A 35 11.25 -0.44 14.32
C PHE A 35 10.96 0.87 15.06
N PRO A 36 10.18 0.93 16.16
CA PRO A 36 10.00 2.17 16.94
C PRO A 36 11.32 2.76 17.45
N SER A 37 12.28 1.91 17.86
CA SER A 37 13.61 2.37 18.26
C SER A 37 14.35 3.04 17.10
N ARG A 38 14.22 2.51 15.88
CA ARG A 38 14.81 3.12 14.69
C ARG A 38 14.17 4.46 14.32
N ILE A 39 12.86 4.60 14.50
CA ILE A 39 12.20 5.89 14.31
C ILE A 39 12.74 6.92 15.32
N ASN A 40 12.92 6.55 16.57
CA ASN A 40 13.51 7.44 17.58
C ASN A 40 14.95 7.88 17.22
N GLU A 41 15.75 7.02 16.58
CA GLU A 41 17.06 7.40 16.07
C GLU A 41 16.94 8.51 15.00
N TYR A 42 15.98 8.39 14.07
CA TYR A 42 15.72 9.43 13.06
C TYR A 42 15.27 10.75 13.69
N GLU A 43 14.39 10.68 14.69
CA GLU A 43 13.93 11.86 15.40
C GLU A 43 15.09 12.54 16.16
N THR A 44 15.94 11.78 16.83
CA THR A 44 17.12 12.31 17.54
C THR A 44 18.07 13.06 16.58
N LEU A 45 18.22 12.56 15.35
CA LEU A 45 19.11 13.17 14.36
C LEU A 45 18.51 14.42 13.71
N LEU A 46 17.18 14.47 13.50
CA LEU A 46 16.54 15.46 12.65
C LEU A 46 15.57 16.37 13.39
N THR A 47 14.68 15.84 14.24
CA THR A 47 13.54 16.61 14.77
C THR A 47 13.96 17.88 15.50
N ASP A 48 15.00 17.80 16.33
CA ASP A 48 15.49 18.95 17.10
C ASP A 48 16.77 19.58 16.54
N ASN A 49 17.23 19.10 15.40
CA ASN A 49 18.41 19.64 14.76
C ASN A 49 18.19 21.11 14.30
N PRO A 50 18.97 22.09 14.80
CA PRO A 50 18.79 23.49 14.48
C PRO A 50 18.92 23.80 12.98
N ILE A 51 19.82 23.12 12.29
CA ILE A 51 20.02 23.31 10.84
C ILE A 51 18.79 22.83 10.09
N TRP A 52 18.27 21.65 10.45
CA TRP A 52 17.06 21.09 9.86
C TRP A 52 15.86 22.00 10.08
N LYS A 53 15.62 22.43 11.33
CA LYS A 53 14.53 23.38 11.68
C LYS A 53 14.64 24.67 10.89
N LYS A 54 15.84 25.28 10.83
CA LYS A 54 16.06 26.54 10.10
C LYS A 54 15.76 26.43 8.60
N ARG A 55 15.89 25.23 8.01
CA ARG A 55 15.65 24.98 6.58
C ARG A 55 14.23 24.52 6.27
N THR A 56 13.44 24.14 7.24
CA THR A 56 12.14 23.50 7.03
C THR A 56 10.97 24.21 7.70
N VAL A 57 11.18 24.81 8.87
CA VAL A 57 10.13 25.54 9.57
C VAL A 57 9.84 26.87 8.85
N GLY A 58 8.58 27.10 8.53
CA GLY A 58 8.12 28.28 7.80
C GLY A 58 8.55 28.32 6.32
N VAL A 59 9.04 27.20 5.78
CA VAL A 59 9.48 27.11 4.38
C VAL A 59 8.48 26.27 3.58
N GLY A 60 8.12 26.73 2.37
CA GLY A 60 7.22 26.03 1.47
C GLY A 60 5.84 25.83 2.07
N ILE A 61 5.30 26.88 2.68
CA ILE A 61 3.97 26.88 3.26
C ILE A 61 2.93 26.76 2.13
N ILE A 62 2.00 25.84 2.30
CA ILE A 62 0.85 25.65 1.43
C ILE A 62 -0.39 25.64 2.33
N SER A 63 -1.36 26.50 2.03
CA SER A 63 -2.64 26.52 2.73
C SER A 63 -3.45 25.25 2.49
N ALA A 64 -4.45 24.97 3.32
CA ALA A 64 -5.35 23.84 3.10
C ALA A 64 -6.15 24.02 1.79
N GLU A 65 -6.57 25.24 1.47
CA GLU A 65 -7.30 25.58 0.26
C GLU A 65 -6.44 25.36 -0.98
N ASP A 66 -5.25 25.96 -1.03
CA ASP A 66 -4.31 25.76 -2.14
C ASP A 66 -3.93 24.27 -2.31
N ALA A 67 -3.74 23.55 -1.20
CA ALA A 67 -3.41 22.13 -1.26
C ALA A 67 -4.50 21.29 -1.92
N ILE A 68 -5.77 21.62 -1.68
CA ILE A 68 -6.92 20.98 -2.33
C ILE A 68 -7.00 21.39 -3.80
N ASP A 69 -6.87 22.67 -4.10
CA ASP A 69 -6.96 23.21 -5.47
C ASP A 69 -5.87 22.65 -6.40
N TYR A 70 -4.67 22.44 -5.86
CA TYR A 70 -3.57 21.78 -6.59
C TYR A 70 -3.69 20.24 -6.66
N GLY A 71 -4.72 19.65 -6.07
CA GLY A 71 -4.92 18.21 -6.06
C GLY A 71 -3.85 17.44 -5.27
N LEU A 72 -3.30 18.06 -4.21
CA LEU A 72 -2.35 17.37 -3.35
C LEU A 72 -3.04 16.25 -2.58
N SER A 73 -2.31 15.19 -2.29
CA SER A 73 -2.77 14.03 -1.52
C SER A 73 -1.71 13.56 -0.53
N GLY A 74 -2.05 12.59 0.31
CA GLY A 74 -1.14 11.96 1.25
C GLY A 74 -0.51 12.90 2.28
N PRO A 75 0.74 12.66 2.65
CA PRO A 75 1.44 13.47 3.66
C PRO A 75 1.56 14.94 3.32
N SER A 76 1.57 15.29 2.03
CA SER A 76 1.63 16.68 1.59
C SER A 76 0.35 17.43 1.91
N LEU A 77 -0.80 16.82 1.65
CA LEU A 77 -2.12 17.37 1.99
C LEU A 77 -2.34 17.39 3.50
N ARG A 78 -2.02 16.29 4.18
CA ARG A 78 -2.14 16.18 5.63
C ARG A 78 -1.21 17.14 6.39
N GLY A 79 -0.06 17.49 5.82
CA GLY A 79 0.83 18.53 6.33
C GLY A 79 0.16 19.91 6.41
N SER A 80 -0.76 20.21 5.50
CA SER A 80 -1.59 21.44 5.50
C SER A 80 -2.86 21.32 6.37
N GLY A 81 -3.01 20.25 7.17
CA GLY A 81 -4.10 20.08 8.14
C GLY A 81 -5.38 19.46 7.59
N VAL A 82 -5.42 19.03 6.33
CA VAL A 82 -6.57 18.37 5.73
C VAL A 82 -6.63 16.90 6.14
N ASN A 83 -7.71 16.50 6.78
CA ASN A 83 -7.91 15.13 7.23
C ASN A 83 -8.45 14.24 6.10
N TRP A 84 -7.57 13.89 5.17
CA TRP A 84 -7.88 12.99 4.07
C TRP A 84 -6.90 11.82 4.03
N ASP A 85 -7.42 10.59 4.09
CA ASP A 85 -6.67 9.34 3.94
C ASP A 85 -7.59 8.30 3.32
N ILE A 86 -7.25 7.81 2.12
CA ILE A 86 -8.06 6.86 1.35
C ILE A 86 -8.32 5.59 2.14
N ARG A 87 -7.38 5.15 2.98
CA ARG A 87 -7.54 3.98 3.85
C ARG A 87 -8.68 4.13 4.87
N LYS A 88 -9.10 5.37 5.16
CA LYS A 88 -10.20 5.71 6.07
C LYS A 88 -11.46 6.16 5.36
N SER A 89 -11.32 6.97 4.31
CA SER A 89 -12.46 7.51 3.55
C SER A 89 -13.08 6.48 2.61
N GLU A 90 -12.24 5.67 1.96
CA GLU A 90 -12.63 4.61 1.02
C GLU A 90 -11.84 3.32 1.31
N PRO A 91 -12.15 2.62 2.42
CA PRO A 91 -11.35 1.48 2.87
C PRO A 91 -11.27 0.38 1.82
N TYR A 92 -10.06 -0.07 1.55
CA TYR A 92 -9.75 -1.17 0.64
C TYR A 92 -8.86 -2.21 1.36
N SER A 93 -8.75 -3.41 0.83
CA SER A 93 -7.86 -4.50 1.32
C SER A 93 -7.95 -4.76 2.83
N GLY A 94 -9.12 -4.49 3.45
CA GLY A 94 -9.35 -4.74 4.87
C GLY A 94 -8.85 -3.65 5.82
N TYR A 95 -8.54 -2.45 5.32
CA TYR A 95 -8.14 -1.32 6.17
C TYR A 95 -9.21 -0.89 7.17
N ASP A 96 -10.47 -1.19 6.92
CA ASP A 96 -11.62 -1.03 7.84
C ASP A 96 -11.44 -1.79 9.17
N LYS A 97 -10.63 -2.85 9.18
CA LYS A 97 -10.36 -3.70 10.34
C LYS A 97 -9.24 -3.19 11.24
N TYR A 98 -8.45 -2.20 10.76
CA TYR A 98 -7.29 -1.71 11.50
C TYR A 98 -7.56 -0.40 12.21
N HIS A 99 -7.09 -0.33 13.44
CA HIS A 99 -7.15 0.88 14.27
C HIS A 99 -5.85 1.67 14.15
N PHE A 100 -5.94 2.82 13.49
CA PHE A 100 -4.85 3.78 13.37
C PHE A 100 -5.42 5.20 13.31
N THR A 101 -4.58 6.19 13.58
CA THR A 101 -4.93 7.61 13.48
C THR A 101 -4.28 8.23 12.25
N VAL A 102 -4.94 9.23 11.68
CA VAL A 102 -4.39 10.01 10.56
C VAL A 102 -3.64 11.20 11.15
N PRO A 103 -2.31 11.28 11.00
CA PRO A 103 -1.55 12.41 11.52
C PRO A 103 -1.77 13.65 10.66
N LEU A 104 -1.89 14.81 11.30
CA LEU A 104 -2.13 16.10 10.65
C LEU A 104 -1.09 17.13 11.06
N GLY A 105 -0.63 17.93 10.11
CA GLY A 105 0.13 19.16 10.33
C GLY A 105 -0.78 20.33 10.70
N LYS A 106 -0.17 21.47 11.00
CA LYS A 106 -0.88 22.70 11.35
C LYS A 106 -0.46 23.91 10.51
N ASN A 107 0.83 23.98 10.16
CA ASN A 107 1.43 25.14 9.51
C ASN A 107 1.56 24.99 8.00
N GLY A 108 1.36 23.78 7.46
CA GLY A 108 1.48 23.49 6.03
C GLY A 108 2.88 23.63 5.47
N ASP A 109 3.91 23.66 6.31
CA ASP A 109 5.31 23.83 5.90
C ASP A 109 6.04 22.49 5.68
N VAL A 110 7.29 22.56 5.27
CA VAL A 110 8.14 21.36 5.06
C VAL A 110 8.35 20.59 6.35
N TYR A 111 8.44 21.29 7.49
CA TYR A 111 8.64 20.65 8.78
C TYR A 111 7.41 19.83 9.20
N ASP A 112 6.20 20.35 9.01
CA ASP A 112 4.97 19.63 9.30
C ASP A 112 4.83 18.39 8.39
N ARG A 113 5.15 18.50 7.10
CA ARG A 113 5.18 17.34 6.19
C ARG A 113 6.18 16.26 6.63
N TYR A 114 7.31 16.67 7.19
CA TYR A 114 8.26 15.75 7.82
C TYR A 114 7.66 15.10 9.06
N ARG A 115 7.08 15.88 9.99
CA ARG A 115 6.47 15.37 11.22
C ARG A 115 5.33 14.39 10.94
N VAL A 116 4.49 14.70 9.96
CA VAL A 116 3.42 13.79 9.50
C VAL A 116 4.02 12.44 9.07
N ARG A 117 5.09 12.43 8.28
CA ARG A 117 5.72 11.18 7.83
C ARG A 117 6.34 10.36 8.96
N ILE A 118 6.92 11.00 9.96
CA ILE A 118 7.42 10.31 11.17
C ILE A 118 6.26 9.60 11.89
N GLU A 119 5.16 10.33 12.13
CA GLU A 119 4.01 9.74 12.81
C GLU A 119 3.34 8.65 11.94
N GLU A 120 3.30 8.81 10.64
CA GLU A 120 2.80 7.76 9.72
C GLU A 120 3.62 6.46 9.79
N MET A 121 4.93 6.53 10.03
CA MET A 121 5.73 5.34 10.26
C MET A 121 5.28 4.60 11.52
N HIS A 122 4.96 5.31 12.60
CA HIS A 122 4.40 4.72 13.81
C HIS A 122 3.03 4.08 13.56
N GLN A 123 2.15 4.78 12.85
CA GLN A 123 0.82 4.25 12.52
C GLN A 123 0.91 3.03 11.59
N SER A 124 1.79 3.06 10.60
CA SER A 124 2.04 1.92 9.71
C SER A 124 2.56 0.69 10.48
N ASN A 125 3.46 0.90 11.44
CA ASN A 125 3.95 -0.18 12.30
C ASN A 125 2.83 -0.81 13.14
N LYS A 126 1.89 0.02 13.66
CA LYS A 126 0.68 -0.48 14.36
C LYS A 126 -0.21 -1.31 13.44
N ILE A 127 -0.39 -0.90 12.17
CA ILE A 127 -1.19 -1.65 11.19
C ILE A 127 -0.54 -3.00 10.93
N VAL A 128 0.77 -3.04 10.68
CA VAL A 128 1.50 -4.31 10.46
C VAL A 128 1.38 -5.24 11.67
N HIS A 129 1.50 -4.70 12.89
CA HIS A 129 1.31 -5.49 14.12
C HIS A 129 -0.09 -6.09 14.21
N GLN A 130 -1.13 -5.32 13.91
CA GLN A 130 -2.52 -5.80 13.91
C GLN A 130 -2.73 -6.86 12.81
N ALA A 131 -2.20 -6.63 11.61
CA ALA A 131 -2.29 -7.59 10.51
C ALA A 131 -1.67 -8.94 10.85
N LEU A 132 -0.51 -8.95 11.54
CA LEU A 132 0.13 -10.19 11.99
C LEU A 132 -0.74 -11.00 12.97
N ASN A 133 -1.60 -10.33 13.73
CA ASN A 133 -2.45 -10.98 14.72
C ASN A 133 -3.75 -11.55 14.15
N ILE A 134 -4.22 -10.98 13.03
CA ILE A 134 -5.48 -11.39 12.37
C ILE A 134 -5.26 -12.12 11.04
N LEU A 135 -4.01 -12.43 10.69
CA LEU A 135 -3.68 -13.10 9.43
C LEU A 135 -4.39 -14.46 9.35
N PRO A 136 -5.31 -14.67 8.39
CA PRO A 136 -6.02 -15.93 8.26
C PRO A 136 -5.09 -17.02 7.70
N LYS A 137 -5.46 -18.27 7.96
CA LYS A 137 -4.88 -19.42 7.29
C LYS A 137 -5.73 -19.77 6.07
N GLY A 138 -5.14 -20.33 5.05
CA GLY A 138 -5.85 -20.78 3.85
C GLY A 138 -5.09 -20.50 2.58
N ASP A 139 -5.78 -20.64 1.45
CA ASP A 139 -5.21 -20.40 0.13
C ASP A 139 -4.80 -18.95 -0.05
N CYS A 140 -3.63 -18.75 -0.65
CA CYS A 140 -3.07 -17.41 -0.89
C CYS A 140 -3.57 -16.77 -2.20
N ILE A 141 -4.34 -17.52 -3.00
CA ILE A 141 -4.94 -17.05 -4.26
C ILE A 141 -6.35 -17.62 -4.40
N ALA A 142 -7.30 -16.81 -4.82
CA ALA A 142 -8.65 -17.24 -5.12
C ALA A 142 -8.68 -18.05 -6.43
N ARG A 143 -9.47 -19.13 -6.47
CA ARG A 143 -9.67 -19.93 -7.69
C ARG A 143 -10.85 -19.35 -8.48
N ILE A 144 -10.55 -18.47 -9.43
CA ILE A 144 -11.54 -17.84 -10.31
C ILE A 144 -11.32 -18.34 -11.72
N GLN A 145 -12.32 -19.05 -12.27
CA GLN A 145 -12.25 -19.62 -13.61
C GLN A 145 -11.97 -18.52 -14.66
N ASN A 146 -11.06 -18.80 -15.59
CA ASN A 146 -10.65 -17.88 -16.67
C ASN A 146 -10.02 -16.56 -16.20
N VAL A 147 -9.67 -16.43 -14.92
CA VAL A 147 -9.02 -15.25 -14.36
C VAL A 147 -7.73 -15.61 -13.64
N THR A 148 -7.77 -16.65 -12.79
CA THR A 148 -6.57 -17.12 -12.09
C THR A 148 -6.00 -18.35 -12.77
N LEU A 149 -4.66 -18.44 -12.81
CA LEU A 149 -4.00 -19.62 -13.39
C LEU A 149 -4.33 -20.87 -12.58
N PRO A 150 -4.65 -21.98 -13.23
CA PRO A 150 -4.82 -23.28 -12.58
C PRO A 150 -3.51 -23.75 -11.94
N THR A 151 -3.59 -24.69 -11.00
CA THR A 151 -2.38 -25.27 -10.39
C THR A 151 -1.63 -26.13 -11.41
N LYS A 152 -0.33 -26.35 -11.15
CA LYS A 152 0.47 -27.21 -12.04
C LYS A 152 -0.10 -28.61 -12.12
N GLU A 153 -0.58 -29.16 -11.01
CA GLU A 153 -1.22 -30.49 -10.95
C GLU A 153 -2.50 -30.55 -11.78
N ASP A 154 -3.35 -29.51 -11.68
CA ASP A 154 -4.57 -29.42 -12.50
C ASP A 154 -4.23 -29.35 -14.00
N VAL A 155 -3.18 -28.64 -14.40
CA VAL A 155 -2.74 -28.52 -15.78
C VAL A 155 -2.22 -29.88 -16.31
N GLU A 156 -1.56 -30.67 -15.47
CA GLU A 156 -1.00 -31.97 -15.85
C GLU A 156 -2.07 -33.10 -15.92
N THR A 157 -3.16 -32.96 -15.16
CA THR A 157 -4.16 -34.03 -15.01
C THR A 157 -5.50 -33.73 -15.66
N ASN A 158 -5.80 -32.48 -15.99
CA ASN A 158 -7.09 -32.04 -16.50
C ASN A 158 -6.94 -31.22 -17.79
N MET A 159 -7.54 -31.69 -18.87
CA MET A 159 -7.47 -31.05 -20.18
C MET A 159 -8.09 -29.61 -20.17
N GLU A 160 -9.19 -29.42 -19.46
CA GLU A 160 -9.85 -28.11 -19.37
C GLU A 160 -8.94 -27.08 -18.67
N SER A 161 -8.25 -27.49 -17.61
CA SER A 161 -7.26 -26.67 -16.92
C SER A 161 -6.06 -26.37 -17.82
N MET A 162 -5.61 -27.29 -18.61
CA MET A 162 -4.54 -27.09 -19.61
C MET A 162 -4.96 -26.07 -20.67
N ILE A 163 -6.18 -26.14 -21.20
CA ILE A 163 -6.72 -25.21 -22.19
C ILE A 163 -6.90 -23.81 -21.53
N SER A 164 -7.42 -23.74 -20.30
CA SER A 164 -7.56 -22.49 -19.56
C SER A 164 -6.21 -21.82 -19.31
N HIS A 165 -5.21 -22.60 -18.89
CA HIS A 165 -3.83 -22.12 -18.72
C HIS A 165 -3.27 -21.56 -20.02
N PHE A 166 -3.41 -22.29 -21.13
CA PHE A 166 -2.93 -21.86 -22.45
C PHE A 166 -3.58 -20.52 -22.86
N LYS A 167 -4.90 -20.42 -22.75
CA LYS A 167 -5.63 -19.18 -23.09
C LYS A 167 -5.20 -18.02 -22.21
N LEU A 168 -5.10 -18.19 -20.89
CA LEU A 168 -4.69 -17.12 -19.99
C LEU A 168 -3.26 -16.62 -20.24
N ILE A 169 -2.36 -17.49 -20.74
CA ILE A 169 -0.98 -17.12 -21.06
C ILE A 169 -0.89 -16.45 -22.43
N THR A 170 -1.66 -16.92 -23.42
CA THR A 170 -1.58 -16.41 -24.81
C THR A 170 -2.47 -15.20 -25.06
N ASP A 171 -3.70 -15.24 -24.56
CA ASP A 171 -4.70 -14.19 -24.79
C ASP A 171 -4.82 -13.23 -23.59
N GLY A 172 -4.50 -13.70 -22.36
CA GLY A 172 -4.71 -12.93 -21.16
C GLY A 172 -6.15 -13.01 -20.62
N ILE A 173 -6.49 -12.06 -19.76
CA ILE A 173 -7.81 -11.92 -19.18
C ILE A 173 -8.62 -10.94 -20.06
N HIS A 174 -9.87 -11.31 -20.37
CA HIS A 174 -10.81 -10.45 -21.12
C HIS A 174 -11.72 -9.69 -20.12
N PRO A 175 -11.37 -8.48 -19.71
CA PRO A 175 -12.24 -7.69 -18.84
C PRO A 175 -13.47 -7.21 -19.62
N PRO A 176 -14.65 -7.06 -18.96
CA PRO A 176 -15.82 -6.53 -19.63
C PRO A 176 -15.59 -5.10 -20.11
N LYS A 177 -16.33 -4.67 -21.14
CA LYS A 177 -16.33 -3.26 -21.59
C LYS A 177 -16.78 -2.36 -20.44
N GLY A 178 -16.04 -1.28 -20.24
CA GLY A 178 -16.37 -0.31 -19.22
C GLY A 178 -15.16 0.50 -18.77
N GLU A 179 -15.39 1.32 -17.79
CA GLU A 179 -14.39 2.17 -17.19
C GLU A 179 -14.33 1.89 -15.70
N VAL A 180 -13.15 1.95 -15.13
CA VAL A 180 -12.93 1.82 -13.69
C VAL A 180 -11.80 2.74 -13.24
N TYR A 181 -12.02 3.43 -12.13
CA TYR A 181 -10.97 4.10 -11.38
C TYR A 181 -10.78 3.38 -10.06
N ALA A 182 -9.54 3.09 -9.73
CA ALA A 182 -9.18 2.51 -8.45
C ALA A 182 -7.93 3.22 -7.89
N SER A 183 -7.97 3.59 -6.63
CA SER A 183 -6.87 4.28 -5.97
C SER A 183 -6.43 3.54 -4.71
N VAL A 184 -5.17 3.74 -4.35
CA VAL A 184 -4.56 3.26 -3.12
C VAL A 184 -3.75 4.37 -2.47
N GLU A 185 -3.64 4.35 -1.16
CA GLU A 185 -2.75 5.26 -0.42
C GLU A 185 -1.32 4.78 -0.52
N ALA A 186 -0.52 5.45 -1.32
CA ALA A 186 0.92 5.22 -1.42
C ALA A 186 1.69 6.14 -0.44
N PRO A 187 2.98 5.87 -0.15
CA PRO A 187 3.77 6.69 0.79
C PRO A 187 3.86 8.18 0.42
N LYS A 188 3.68 8.51 -0.84
CA LYS A 188 3.71 9.90 -1.34
C LYS A 188 2.33 10.54 -1.43
N GLY A 189 1.27 9.74 -1.42
CA GLY A 189 -0.10 10.15 -1.58
C GLY A 189 -0.91 9.16 -2.41
N GLU A 190 -2.00 9.60 -2.98
CA GLU A 190 -2.86 8.78 -3.81
C GLU A 190 -2.12 8.27 -5.06
N LEU A 191 -2.18 6.98 -5.28
CA LEU A 191 -1.81 6.33 -6.52
C LEU A 191 -3.08 5.74 -7.14
N GLY A 192 -3.56 6.36 -8.21
CA GLY A 192 -4.77 5.96 -8.90
C GLY A 192 -4.50 5.38 -10.28
N PHE A 193 -5.36 4.44 -10.69
CA PHE A 193 -5.40 3.89 -12.02
C PHE A 193 -6.79 4.09 -12.61
N TYR A 194 -6.86 4.77 -13.72
CA TYR A 194 -8.05 4.86 -14.55
C TYR A 194 -7.88 3.97 -15.77
N ILE A 195 -8.75 2.99 -15.92
CA ILE A 195 -8.66 1.98 -16.97
C ILE A 195 -9.96 1.98 -17.77
N VAL A 196 -9.82 2.02 -19.09
CA VAL A 196 -10.92 1.85 -20.05
C VAL A 196 -10.72 0.53 -20.78
N SER A 197 -11.70 -0.35 -20.73
CA SER A 197 -11.71 -1.63 -21.43
C SER A 197 -12.70 -1.59 -22.59
N ASP A 198 -12.26 -2.06 -23.76
CA ASP A 198 -13.12 -2.30 -24.92
C ASP A 198 -13.64 -3.75 -24.99
N GLY A 199 -13.24 -4.60 -24.02
CA GLY A 199 -13.56 -6.01 -23.92
C GLY A 199 -12.55 -6.94 -24.60
N SER A 200 -11.45 -6.39 -25.15
CA SER A 200 -10.32 -7.20 -25.63
C SER A 200 -9.34 -7.49 -24.49
N SER A 201 -8.38 -8.40 -24.75
CA SER A 201 -7.28 -8.72 -23.82
C SER A 201 -6.09 -7.79 -24.00
#